data_e0cfd3387cc39b56f0c33a070b937f61
#
_entry.id   e0cfd3387cc39b56f0c33a070b937f61
#
_cell.length_a   1.000
_cell.length_b   1.000
_cell.length_c   1.000
_cell.angle_alpha   90.00
_cell.angle_beta   90.00
_cell.angle_gamma   90.00
#
_symmetry.space_group_name_H-M   'P 1'
#
loop_
_entity.id
_entity.type
_entity.pdbx_description
1 polymer ?
#
loop_
_entity_poly.entity_id
_entity_poly.type
_entity_poly.pdbx_seq_one_letter_code
_entity_poly.pdbx_strand_id
1 'polypeptide(L)'
;MRNNNERSSPNAVSHEPSLLVALDVGSACVACAVADVGGERPTIAAIETVASYGIRCGEVVDLARATETIRMAIESAADRAEADIRSVVVGLSGDIKLNATKAAVELNLQRRCVTAEDVARLRKGMPIDTAFGHRAVHRFDGPFNIGDLQGIENPEGLSGDRLDMQASFLSAPMDRMDNVLKAVRAAGVGIEAVSLEPMSCSLGALTADERNLGTAVLDFGAGAFRGALWEAGRLRQVHIATGEPSKSASGRAIVSTHSPGGGMESVVLALARRFRIAPATAERLLCSHGALGEGSLAHVPPFVDVTSVNGLGSVRVETRELSLTLEELLAPVARSLREGISGFSSAHAGGLVLTGGGAKIRGMADWISKRFGGMPTRLGVPRWELQRGAELPDELSDCSACSLAGLVALGAEGRVRARRRSSTAFLARMTARLKKLTASL
;
A
#
# COMPACT_ATOMS: atom_id res chain seq x y z
N MET A 1 -14.52 -10.20 66.07
CA MET A 1 -13.56 -10.82 65.17
C MET A 1 -14.06 -10.65 63.76
N ARG A 2 -13.55 -9.65 63.04
CA ARG A 2 -13.84 -9.41 61.61
C ARG A 2 -12.62 -9.78 60.84
N ASN A 3 -12.75 -10.81 59.96
CA ASN A 3 -11.74 -11.18 58.99
C ASN A 3 -11.98 -10.40 57.71
N ASN A 4 -11.13 -9.42 57.45
CA ASN A 4 -10.96 -8.82 56.13
C ASN A 4 -10.03 -9.72 55.32
N ASN A 5 -10.57 -10.34 54.27
CA ASN A 5 -9.82 -11.04 53.25
C ASN A 5 -9.85 -10.18 51.98
N GLU A 6 -8.96 -9.21 51.88
CA GLU A 6 -8.67 -8.51 50.65
C GLU A 6 -7.87 -9.44 49.72
N ARG A 7 -8.56 -10.00 48.74
CA ARG A 7 -7.90 -10.68 47.63
C ARG A 7 -7.27 -9.60 46.73
N SER A 8 -5.96 -9.43 46.87
CA SER A 8 -5.13 -8.70 45.92
C SER A 8 -5.25 -9.37 44.55
N SER A 9 -5.77 -8.61 43.57
CA SER A 9 -5.75 -8.95 42.16
C SER A 9 -4.30 -9.13 41.68
N PRO A 10 -3.99 -10.12 40.85
CA PRO A 10 -2.64 -10.32 40.35
C PRO A 10 -2.24 -9.14 39.46
N ASN A 11 -1.00 -8.69 39.66
CA ASN A 11 -0.25 -7.67 38.92
C ASN A 11 -0.65 -7.55 37.47
N ALA A 12 -1.27 -6.46 37.09
CA ALA A 12 -1.22 -5.96 35.74
C ALA A 12 0.26 -5.59 35.48
N VAL A 13 0.96 -6.41 34.71
CA VAL A 13 2.27 -6.05 34.17
C VAL A 13 2.02 -4.81 33.33
N SER A 14 2.50 -3.66 33.80
CA SER A 14 2.52 -2.44 33.02
C SER A 14 3.47 -2.66 31.83
N HIS A 15 2.92 -3.05 30.69
CA HIS A 15 3.66 -3.10 29.44
C HIS A 15 3.94 -1.66 29.05
N GLU A 16 5.19 -1.24 29.01
CA GLU A 16 5.55 -0.02 28.32
C GLU A 16 5.10 -0.16 26.85
N PRO A 17 4.29 0.77 26.33
CA PRO A 17 3.76 0.66 24.98
C PRO A 17 4.91 0.61 23.97
N SER A 18 4.92 -0.42 23.14
CA SER A 18 5.88 -0.53 22.04
C SER A 18 5.33 0.23 20.84
N LEU A 19 5.48 1.56 20.85
CA LEU A 19 4.91 2.43 19.83
C LEU A 19 5.58 2.24 18.46
N LEU A 20 4.77 2.07 17.44
CA LEU A 20 5.12 2.09 16.03
C LEU A 20 4.36 3.23 15.35
N VAL A 21 5.06 4.00 14.54
CA VAL A 21 4.42 5.10 13.80
C VAL A 21 4.51 4.84 12.30
N ALA A 22 3.37 4.87 11.64
CA ALA A 22 3.24 4.75 10.19
C ALA A 22 2.93 6.11 9.58
N LEU A 23 3.64 6.47 8.53
CA LEU A 23 3.48 7.72 7.79
C LEU A 23 3.22 7.41 6.31
N ASP A 24 2.01 7.69 5.84
CA ASP A 24 1.64 7.56 4.43
C ASP A 24 1.73 8.93 3.75
N VAL A 25 2.68 9.06 2.80
CA VAL A 25 2.98 10.31 2.12
C VAL A 25 2.25 10.33 0.77
N GLY A 26 0.97 10.70 0.81
CA GLY A 26 0.09 10.75 -0.34
C GLY A 26 0.05 12.11 -1.04
N SER A 27 -0.54 12.16 -2.25
CA SER A 27 -0.71 13.40 -3.04
C SER A 27 -1.92 14.24 -2.56
N ALA A 28 -2.97 13.62 -2.02
CA ALA A 28 -4.11 14.33 -1.47
C ALA A 28 -3.90 14.72 0.00
N CYS A 29 -3.38 13.80 0.79
CA CYS A 29 -3.09 14.00 2.20
C CYS A 29 -1.84 13.25 2.63
N VAL A 30 -1.23 13.71 3.70
CA VAL A 30 -0.26 12.97 4.50
C VAL A 30 -0.99 12.45 5.73
N ALA A 31 -0.95 11.12 5.92
CA ALA A 31 -1.60 10.46 7.05
C ALA A 31 -0.55 9.85 7.99
N CYS A 32 -0.73 10.03 9.29
CA CYS A 32 0.14 9.52 10.33
C CYS A 32 -0.68 8.69 11.33
N ALA A 33 -0.27 7.44 11.57
CA ALA A 33 -0.88 6.57 12.57
C ALA A 33 0.13 6.19 13.65
N VAL A 34 -0.28 6.28 14.90
CA VAL A 34 0.46 5.79 16.07
C VAL A 34 -0.23 4.52 16.55
N ALA A 35 0.53 3.42 16.61
CA ALA A 35 0.03 2.12 17.01
C ALA A 35 0.86 1.53 18.15
N ASP A 36 0.21 0.89 19.12
CA ASP A 36 0.88 0.00 20.07
C ASP A 36 1.02 -1.41 19.46
N VAL A 37 2.24 -1.89 19.35
CA VAL A 37 2.59 -3.22 18.81
C VAL A 37 3.16 -4.14 19.89
N GLY A 38 2.91 -3.83 21.15
CA GLY A 38 3.30 -4.67 22.31
C GLY A 38 2.41 -5.91 22.48
N GLY A 39 1.16 -5.85 22.02
CA GLY A 39 0.17 -6.94 22.08
C GLY A 39 0.31 -7.96 20.94
N GLU A 40 -0.66 -8.89 20.87
CA GLU A 40 -0.73 -9.89 19.80
C GLU A 40 -1.04 -9.26 18.43
N ARG A 41 -1.81 -8.18 18.44
CA ARG A 41 -2.18 -7.39 17.25
C ARG A 41 -1.89 -5.93 17.48
N PRO A 42 -1.49 -5.21 16.41
CA PRO A 42 -1.34 -3.76 16.48
C PRO A 42 -2.66 -3.08 16.84
N THR A 43 -2.62 -2.18 17.81
CA THR A 43 -3.79 -1.40 18.26
C THR A 43 -3.52 0.08 18.00
N ILE A 44 -4.38 0.74 17.25
CA ILE A 44 -4.23 2.14 16.89
C ILE A 44 -4.57 3.04 18.09
N ALA A 45 -3.63 3.88 18.49
CA ALA A 45 -3.79 4.88 19.53
C ALA A 45 -4.26 6.24 18.97
N ALA A 46 -3.70 6.65 17.82
CA ALA A 46 -4.08 7.88 17.14
C ALA A 46 -3.88 7.76 15.63
N ILE A 47 -4.70 8.48 14.88
CA ILE A 47 -4.54 8.71 13.45
C ILE A 47 -4.86 10.17 13.16
N GLU A 48 -4.00 10.80 12.35
CA GLU A 48 -4.18 12.16 11.88
C GLU A 48 -3.92 12.28 10.38
N THR A 49 -4.63 13.20 9.74
CA THR A 49 -4.47 13.52 8.33
C THR A 49 -4.32 15.01 8.13
N VAL A 50 -3.39 15.38 7.25
CA VAL A 50 -3.17 16.77 6.83
C VAL A 50 -3.23 16.84 5.31
N ALA A 51 -3.92 17.84 4.76
CA ALA A 51 -3.93 18.07 3.32
C ALA A 51 -2.51 18.21 2.77
N SER A 52 -2.20 17.52 1.67
CA SER A 52 -0.84 17.46 1.15
C SER A 52 -0.47 18.72 0.38
N TYR A 53 0.64 19.34 0.76
CA TYR A 53 1.25 20.45 0.05
C TYR A 53 2.71 20.13 -0.27
N GLY A 54 3.14 20.52 -1.47
CA GLY A 54 4.52 20.23 -1.92
C GLY A 54 4.75 18.82 -2.41
N ILE A 55 3.70 17.98 -2.48
CA ILE A 55 3.75 16.61 -2.99
C ILE A 55 2.69 16.47 -4.10
N ARG A 56 3.08 15.92 -5.23
CA ARG A 56 2.17 15.65 -6.36
C ARG A 56 2.59 14.36 -7.06
N CYS A 57 1.63 13.50 -7.36
CA CYS A 57 1.87 12.20 -7.99
C CYS A 57 2.91 11.34 -7.26
N GLY A 58 2.98 11.46 -5.91
CA GLY A 58 3.96 10.76 -5.09
C GLY A 58 5.38 11.34 -5.13
N GLU A 59 5.57 12.53 -5.71
CA GLU A 59 6.85 13.20 -5.85
C GLU A 59 6.86 14.54 -5.10
N VAL A 60 8.00 14.86 -4.49
CA VAL A 60 8.21 16.16 -3.86
C VAL A 60 8.44 17.20 -4.95
N VAL A 61 7.51 18.15 -5.08
CA VAL A 61 7.58 19.30 -6.01
C VAL A 61 7.98 20.60 -5.30
N ASP A 62 7.84 20.63 -3.97
CA ASP A 62 8.29 21.72 -3.10
C ASP A 62 8.73 21.11 -1.75
N LEU A 63 10.03 21.06 -1.54
CA LEU A 63 10.62 20.41 -0.36
C LEU A 63 10.20 21.06 0.95
N ALA A 64 10.14 22.41 0.98
CA ALA A 64 9.80 23.13 2.19
C ALA A 64 8.34 22.87 2.61
N ARG A 65 7.41 22.95 1.66
CA ARG A 65 5.99 22.66 1.90
C ARG A 65 5.75 21.20 2.24
N ALA A 66 6.41 20.27 1.55
CA ALA A 66 6.32 18.84 1.85
C ALA A 66 6.81 18.53 3.28
N THR A 67 7.96 19.12 3.68
CA THR A 67 8.50 18.98 5.04
C THR A 67 7.52 19.50 6.08
N GLU A 68 6.96 20.68 5.86
CA GLU A 68 5.99 21.29 6.77
C GLU A 68 4.71 20.44 6.92
N THR A 69 4.15 19.96 5.79
CA THR A 69 2.98 19.08 5.81
C THR A 69 3.24 17.79 6.58
N ILE A 70 4.41 17.16 6.35
CA ILE A 70 4.82 15.94 7.05
C ILE A 70 4.98 16.22 8.54
N ARG A 71 5.62 17.33 8.91
CA ARG A 71 5.82 17.73 10.30
C ARG A 71 4.48 17.93 11.03
N MET A 72 3.54 18.65 10.40
CA MET A 72 2.20 18.87 10.96
C MET A 72 1.46 17.55 11.21
N ALA A 73 1.51 16.60 10.28
CA ALA A 73 0.87 15.29 10.44
C ALA A 73 1.46 14.50 11.61
N ILE A 74 2.80 14.54 11.77
CA ILE A 74 3.50 13.85 12.85
C ILE A 74 3.22 14.50 14.19
N GLU A 75 3.30 15.84 14.29
CA GLU A 75 3.04 16.58 15.53
C GLU A 75 1.59 16.39 16.01
N SER A 76 0.63 16.50 15.09
CA SER A 76 -0.79 16.27 15.41
C SER A 76 -1.04 14.85 15.92
N ALA A 77 -0.41 13.83 15.30
CA ALA A 77 -0.53 12.45 15.77
C ALA A 77 0.19 12.22 17.11
N ALA A 78 1.33 12.87 17.33
CA ALA A 78 2.07 12.83 18.60
C ALA A 78 1.26 13.42 19.75
N ASP A 79 0.66 14.60 19.54
CA ASP A 79 -0.18 15.28 20.52
C ASP A 79 -1.40 14.43 20.88
N ARG A 80 -2.07 13.85 19.88
CA ARG A 80 -3.26 13.01 20.11
C ARG A 80 -2.95 11.70 20.80
N ALA A 81 -1.79 11.10 20.52
CA ALA A 81 -1.33 9.86 21.17
C ALA A 81 -0.59 10.11 22.49
N GLU A 82 -0.36 11.37 22.89
CA GLU A 82 0.50 11.75 24.01
C GLU A 82 1.87 11.03 23.95
N ALA A 83 2.48 10.97 22.77
CA ALA A 83 3.66 10.14 22.47
C ALA A 83 4.83 10.94 21.86
N ASP A 84 6.07 10.58 22.25
CA ASP A 84 7.30 11.09 21.63
C ASP A 84 7.62 10.25 20.37
N ILE A 85 7.44 10.82 19.19
CA ILE A 85 7.68 10.16 17.91
C ILE A 85 9.12 10.39 17.46
N ARG A 86 9.94 9.34 17.45
CA ARG A 86 11.36 9.39 17.07
C ARG A 86 11.63 8.83 15.68
N SER A 87 10.84 7.89 15.22
CA SER A 87 11.00 7.25 13.90
C SER A 87 9.67 6.78 13.34
N VAL A 88 9.62 6.68 12.02
CA VAL A 88 8.40 6.31 11.28
C VAL A 88 8.68 5.22 10.25
N VAL A 89 7.67 4.40 9.98
CA VAL A 89 7.58 3.53 8.79
C VAL A 89 6.92 4.35 7.69
N VAL A 90 7.63 4.58 6.58
CA VAL A 90 7.20 5.50 5.52
C VAL A 90 6.61 4.74 4.35
N GLY A 91 5.40 5.11 3.94
CA GLY A 91 4.77 4.70 2.69
C GLY A 91 5.17 5.65 1.55
N LEU A 92 5.62 5.09 0.45
CA LEU A 92 5.99 5.82 -0.75
C LEU A 92 5.14 5.38 -1.92
N SER A 93 4.72 6.35 -2.72
CA SER A 93 4.06 6.16 -4.00
C SER A 93 4.95 6.63 -5.17
N GLY A 94 4.41 6.70 -6.38
CA GLY A 94 5.17 7.16 -7.57
C GLY A 94 5.33 6.07 -8.63
N ASP A 95 6.38 6.16 -9.44
CA ASP A 95 6.70 5.18 -10.50
C ASP A 95 7.30 3.91 -9.91
N ILE A 96 6.46 2.90 -9.67
CA ILE A 96 6.83 1.64 -9.03
C ILE A 96 6.86 0.53 -10.07
N LYS A 97 7.93 -0.28 -10.07
CA LYS A 97 8.12 -1.40 -10.99
C LYS A 97 8.40 -2.69 -10.25
N LEU A 98 7.90 -3.79 -10.80
CA LEU A 98 8.16 -5.15 -10.35
C LEU A 98 8.97 -5.88 -11.42
N ASN A 99 10.21 -6.23 -11.09
CA ASN A 99 11.10 -6.99 -11.95
C ASN A 99 11.35 -8.36 -11.34
N ALA A 100 11.48 -9.39 -12.17
CA ALA A 100 11.76 -10.75 -11.74
C ALA A 100 13.10 -11.24 -12.30
N THR A 101 13.86 -11.93 -11.47
CA THR A 101 15.15 -12.52 -11.81
C THR A 101 15.24 -13.96 -11.34
N LYS A 102 16.15 -14.72 -11.90
CA LYS A 102 16.40 -16.12 -11.53
C LYS A 102 17.86 -16.30 -11.09
N ALA A 103 18.07 -17.20 -10.14
CA ALA A 103 19.40 -17.67 -9.78
C ALA A 103 19.39 -19.20 -9.65
N ALA A 104 20.56 -19.79 -9.82
CA ALA A 104 20.75 -21.23 -9.64
C ALA A 104 22.09 -21.50 -8.95
N VAL A 105 22.15 -22.66 -8.29
CA VAL A 105 23.35 -23.23 -7.66
C VAL A 105 23.45 -24.68 -8.13
N GLU A 106 24.58 -25.01 -8.75
CA GLU A 106 24.89 -26.40 -9.11
C GLU A 106 25.24 -27.20 -7.83
N LEU A 107 24.61 -28.37 -7.66
CA LEU A 107 24.73 -29.20 -6.46
C LEU A 107 25.77 -30.33 -6.61
N ASN A 108 26.47 -30.42 -7.72
CA ASN A 108 27.37 -31.53 -8.12
C ASN A 108 26.66 -32.69 -8.83
N LEU A 109 27.40 -33.31 -9.75
CA LEU A 109 26.97 -34.43 -10.59
C LEU A 109 26.58 -35.72 -9.82
N GLN A 110 26.81 -35.74 -8.50
CA GLN A 110 26.51 -36.90 -7.65
C GLN A 110 25.16 -36.84 -6.92
N ARG A 111 24.26 -35.93 -7.33
CA ARG A 111 22.91 -35.77 -6.76
C ARG A 111 22.90 -35.78 -5.20
N ARG A 112 23.74 -34.94 -4.60
CA ARG A 112 23.73 -34.78 -3.14
C ARG A 112 22.47 -34.06 -2.66
N CYS A 113 22.18 -34.20 -1.37
CA CYS A 113 21.11 -33.47 -0.73
C CYS A 113 21.43 -31.97 -0.66
N VAL A 114 20.39 -31.12 -0.86
CA VAL A 114 20.42 -29.68 -0.65
C VAL A 114 20.67 -29.40 0.82
N THR A 115 21.59 -28.50 1.11
CA THR A 115 21.89 -28.03 2.47
C THR A 115 21.36 -26.62 2.71
N ALA A 116 21.24 -26.22 3.98
CA ALA A 116 20.92 -24.84 4.35
C ALA A 116 21.91 -23.81 3.76
N GLU A 117 23.19 -24.21 3.60
CA GLU A 117 24.22 -23.36 2.98
C GLU A 117 23.97 -23.15 1.49
N ASP A 118 23.47 -24.16 0.77
CA ASP A 118 23.11 -24.03 -0.65
C ASP A 118 21.96 -23.03 -0.82
N VAL A 119 20.93 -23.15 0.03
CA VAL A 119 19.81 -22.20 0.06
C VAL A 119 20.30 -20.78 0.38
N ALA A 120 21.16 -20.63 1.37
CA ALA A 120 21.72 -19.32 1.74
C ALA A 120 22.58 -18.74 0.60
N ARG A 121 23.41 -19.58 -0.07
CA ARG A 121 24.23 -19.19 -1.23
C ARG A 121 23.36 -18.76 -2.40
N LEU A 122 22.30 -19.51 -2.72
CA LEU A 122 21.34 -19.17 -3.77
C LEU A 122 20.68 -17.81 -3.50
N ARG A 123 20.16 -17.64 -2.28
CA ARG A 123 19.52 -16.37 -1.87
C ARG A 123 20.46 -15.18 -1.90
N LYS A 124 21.71 -15.36 -1.45
CA LYS A 124 22.75 -14.31 -1.45
C LYS A 124 23.24 -13.99 -2.85
N GLY A 125 23.36 -15.01 -3.71
CA GLY A 125 23.79 -14.88 -5.10
C GLY A 125 22.71 -14.40 -6.08
N MET A 126 21.45 -14.17 -5.59
CA MET A 126 20.37 -13.68 -6.42
C MET A 126 20.70 -12.28 -6.95
N PRO A 127 20.80 -12.07 -8.25
CA PRO A 127 21.00 -10.74 -8.80
C PRO A 127 19.77 -9.87 -8.50
N ILE A 128 20.01 -8.61 -8.11
CA ILE A 128 18.96 -7.62 -7.94
C ILE A 128 18.78 -6.94 -9.29
N ASP A 129 17.72 -7.34 -10.01
CA ASP A 129 17.36 -6.73 -11.28
C ASP A 129 16.27 -5.67 -11.03
N THR A 130 16.61 -4.42 -11.30
CA THR A 130 15.69 -3.28 -11.21
C THR A 130 15.83 -2.42 -12.45
N ALA A 131 14.83 -1.60 -12.75
CA ALA A 131 14.95 -0.61 -13.80
C ALA A 131 16.12 0.35 -13.50
N PHE A 132 16.72 0.90 -14.56
CA PHE A 132 17.83 1.86 -14.40
C PHE A 132 17.41 3.04 -13.50
N GLY A 133 18.26 3.39 -12.54
CA GLY A 133 17.97 4.45 -11.56
C GLY A 133 16.98 4.07 -10.46
N HIS A 134 16.50 2.83 -10.42
CA HIS A 134 15.60 2.33 -9.37
C HIS A 134 16.37 1.64 -8.24
N ARG A 135 15.80 1.71 -7.04
CA ARG A 135 16.25 0.97 -5.85
C ARG A 135 15.19 -0.06 -5.47
N ALA A 136 15.60 -1.31 -5.28
CA ALA A 136 14.73 -2.35 -4.73
C ALA A 136 14.38 -2.05 -3.27
N VAL A 137 13.09 -2.14 -2.93
CA VAL A 137 12.56 -1.92 -1.57
C VAL A 137 12.02 -3.23 -1.02
N HIS A 138 11.29 -4.00 -1.81
CA HIS A 138 10.75 -5.29 -1.40
C HIS A 138 11.26 -6.41 -2.29
N ARG A 139 11.46 -7.59 -1.69
CA ARG A 139 11.84 -8.82 -2.35
C ARG A 139 10.82 -9.90 -2.04
N PHE A 140 10.40 -10.62 -3.06
CA PHE A 140 9.49 -11.77 -2.99
C PHE A 140 10.20 -13.00 -3.52
N ASP A 141 10.63 -13.90 -2.65
CA ASP A 141 11.24 -15.16 -3.04
C ASP A 141 10.19 -16.11 -3.61
N GLY A 142 10.46 -16.69 -4.77
CA GLY A 142 9.66 -17.75 -5.39
C GLY A 142 9.84 -19.11 -4.68
N PRO A 143 9.09 -20.14 -5.14
CA PRO A 143 9.40 -21.51 -4.77
C PRO A 143 10.74 -21.92 -5.36
N PHE A 144 11.35 -22.92 -4.76
CA PHE A 144 12.54 -23.56 -5.28
C PHE A 144 12.19 -24.60 -6.34
N ASN A 145 13.12 -24.86 -7.23
CA ASN A 145 13.08 -26.00 -8.14
C ASN A 145 14.38 -26.81 -7.98
N ILE A 146 14.28 -28.13 -8.11
CA ILE A 146 15.42 -29.07 -8.06
C ILE A 146 15.32 -29.97 -9.29
N GLY A 147 16.17 -29.76 -10.29
CA GLY A 147 16.03 -30.43 -11.57
C GLY A 147 14.64 -30.22 -12.17
N ASP A 148 13.89 -31.31 -12.41
CA ASP A 148 12.54 -31.28 -12.97
C ASP A 148 11.44 -31.02 -11.92
N LEU A 149 11.76 -31.09 -10.62
CA LEU A 149 10.82 -30.82 -9.53
C LEU A 149 10.64 -29.33 -9.34
N GLN A 150 9.40 -28.87 -9.45
CA GLN A 150 9.03 -27.46 -9.34
C GLN A 150 8.14 -27.20 -8.11
N GLY A 151 8.11 -25.93 -7.66
CA GLY A 151 7.17 -25.49 -6.62
C GLY A 151 7.53 -25.94 -5.22
N ILE A 152 8.79 -26.22 -4.93
CA ILE A 152 9.27 -26.70 -3.64
C ILE A 152 9.33 -25.55 -2.65
N GLU A 153 8.67 -25.68 -1.49
CA GLU A 153 8.70 -24.68 -0.42
C GLU A 153 9.97 -24.77 0.44
N ASN A 154 10.35 -25.97 0.81
CA ASN A 154 11.59 -26.25 1.55
C ASN A 154 12.44 -27.27 0.80
N PRO A 155 13.55 -26.87 0.18
CA PRO A 155 14.41 -27.77 -0.58
C PRO A 155 15.41 -28.56 0.29
N GLU A 156 15.61 -28.19 1.57
CA GLU A 156 16.62 -28.83 2.43
C GLU A 156 16.37 -30.32 2.58
N GLY A 157 17.41 -31.12 2.39
CA GLY A 157 17.35 -32.59 2.49
C GLY A 157 16.89 -33.28 1.21
N LEU A 158 16.33 -32.55 0.21
CA LEU A 158 15.99 -33.13 -1.10
C LEU A 158 17.23 -33.29 -1.96
N SER A 159 17.25 -34.34 -2.80
CA SER A 159 18.39 -34.65 -3.67
C SER A 159 18.18 -34.13 -5.08
N GLY A 160 19.24 -33.63 -5.68
CA GLY A 160 19.23 -33.16 -7.06
C GLY A 160 20.60 -32.72 -7.53
N ASP A 161 20.68 -32.31 -8.76
CA ASP A 161 21.88 -31.80 -9.45
C ASP A 161 21.96 -30.26 -9.47
N ARG A 162 20.81 -29.60 -9.46
CA ARG A 162 20.68 -28.14 -9.53
C ARG A 162 19.53 -27.64 -8.67
N LEU A 163 19.78 -26.58 -7.93
CA LEU A 163 18.79 -25.83 -7.15
C LEU A 163 18.63 -24.45 -7.79
N ASP A 164 17.43 -24.09 -8.18
CA ASP A 164 17.13 -22.74 -8.67
C ASP A 164 15.90 -22.12 -8.00
N MET A 165 15.79 -20.81 -8.12
CA MET A 165 14.69 -20.02 -7.59
C MET A 165 14.52 -18.74 -8.41
N GLN A 166 13.30 -18.28 -8.53
CA GLN A 166 12.99 -16.95 -9.04
C GLN A 166 12.68 -16.01 -7.85
N ALA A 167 13.14 -14.77 -7.91
CA ALA A 167 12.74 -13.71 -7.01
C ALA A 167 12.24 -12.51 -7.78
N SER A 168 11.27 -11.78 -7.21
CA SER A 168 10.78 -10.51 -7.74
C SER A 168 11.16 -9.37 -6.81
N PHE A 169 11.49 -8.21 -7.40
CA PHE A 169 11.89 -7.01 -6.69
C PHE A 169 10.95 -5.86 -7.02
N LEU A 170 10.28 -5.34 -6.01
CA LEU A 170 9.50 -4.12 -6.12
C LEU A 170 10.42 -2.93 -5.88
N SER A 171 10.50 -2.04 -6.85
CA SER A 171 11.47 -0.94 -6.90
C SER A 171 10.81 0.38 -7.27
N ALA A 172 11.46 1.50 -6.89
CA ALA A 172 11.07 2.85 -7.26
C ALA A 172 12.30 3.70 -7.60
N PRO A 173 12.14 4.83 -8.35
CA PRO A 173 13.23 5.73 -8.69
C PRO A 173 13.93 6.25 -7.44
N MET A 174 15.26 6.12 -7.41
CA MET A 174 16.07 6.40 -6.23
C MET A 174 16.02 7.87 -5.82
N ASP A 175 16.14 8.77 -6.78
CA ASP A 175 16.12 10.22 -6.60
C ASP A 175 14.78 10.70 -6.01
N ARG A 176 13.67 10.17 -6.51
CA ARG A 176 12.32 10.51 -6.04
C ARG A 176 12.07 10.01 -4.63
N MET A 177 12.47 8.76 -4.35
CA MET A 177 12.45 8.21 -2.99
C MET A 177 13.28 9.07 -2.03
N ASP A 178 14.54 9.39 -2.41
CA ASP A 178 15.44 10.15 -1.57
C ASP A 178 14.92 11.57 -1.26
N ASN A 179 14.16 12.20 -2.17
CA ASN A 179 13.52 13.49 -1.93
C ASN A 179 12.42 13.39 -0.85
N VAL A 180 11.56 12.37 -0.91
CA VAL A 180 10.55 12.16 0.14
C VAL A 180 11.22 11.84 1.48
N LEU A 181 12.23 10.96 1.48
CA LEU A 181 12.96 10.60 2.71
C LEU A 181 13.75 11.80 3.30
N LYS A 182 14.21 12.74 2.46
CA LYS A 182 14.79 14.01 2.92
C LYS A 182 13.74 14.89 3.62
N ALA A 183 12.52 15.01 3.04
CA ALA A 183 11.44 15.77 3.66
C ALA A 183 11.06 15.18 5.03
N VAL A 184 10.96 13.84 5.15
CA VAL A 184 10.68 13.16 6.42
C VAL A 184 11.76 13.43 7.47
N ARG A 185 13.04 13.31 7.10
CA ARG A 185 14.14 13.61 8.03
C ARG A 185 14.19 15.08 8.44
N ALA A 186 13.89 15.99 7.50
CA ALA A 186 13.83 17.42 7.78
C ALA A 186 12.62 17.79 8.67
N ALA A 187 11.58 16.96 8.73
CA ALA A 187 10.49 17.07 9.68
C ALA A 187 10.87 16.65 11.11
N GLY A 188 12.11 16.18 11.35
CA GLY A 188 12.67 15.93 12.68
C GLY A 188 12.60 14.48 13.14
N VAL A 189 12.20 13.52 12.30
CA VAL A 189 12.08 12.10 12.68
C VAL A 189 13.02 11.19 11.88
N GLY A 190 13.40 10.06 12.49
CA GLY A 190 14.12 8.98 11.83
C GLY A 190 13.21 8.13 10.96
N ILE A 191 13.82 7.30 10.11
CA ILE A 191 13.10 6.35 9.24
C ILE A 191 13.45 4.94 9.69
N GLU A 192 12.45 4.20 10.16
CA GLU A 192 12.60 2.81 10.61
C GLU A 192 12.55 1.83 9.43
N ALA A 193 11.60 2.04 8.53
CA ALA A 193 11.42 1.24 7.34
C ALA A 193 10.73 2.04 6.23
N VAL A 194 10.81 1.53 5.00
CA VAL A 194 10.13 2.08 3.83
C VAL A 194 9.28 0.99 3.19
N SER A 195 8.08 1.33 2.76
CA SER A 195 7.22 0.48 1.95
C SER A 195 6.77 1.19 0.69
N LEU A 196 6.57 0.44 -0.37
CA LEU A 196 5.95 0.93 -1.59
C LEU A 196 4.44 0.63 -1.57
N GLU A 197 3.65 1.57 -2.07
CA GLU A 197 2.19 1.56 -1.97
C GLU A 197 1.49 0.25 -2.42
N PRO A 198 1.87 -0.45 -3.53
CA PRO A 198 1.25 -1.72 -3.87
C PRO A 198 1.39 -2.79 -2.78
N MET A 199 2.47 -2.73 -2.00
CA MET A 199 2.68 -3.62 -0.85
C MET A 199 1.82 -3.19 0.34
N SER A 200 1.87 -1.91 0.72
CA SER A 200 1.12 -1.41 1.88
C SER A 200 -0.39 -1.49 1.67
N CYS A 201 -0.92 -1.04 0.51
CA CYS A 201 -2.35 -1.17 0.20
C CYS A 201 -2.82 -2.62 0.27
N SER A 202 -2.04 -3.55 -0.28
CA SER A 202 -2.40 -4.96 -0.27
C SER A 202 -2.39 -5.57 1.12
N LEU A 203 -1.37 -5.27 1.94
CA LEU A 203 -1.30 -5.77 3.33
C LEU A 203 -2.43 -5.22 4.19
N GLY A 204 -2.83 -3.97 3.96
CA GLY A 204 -3.92 -3.34 4.70
C GLY A 204 -5.31 -3.82 4.28
N ALA A 205 -5.50 -4.20 3.01
CA ALA A 205 -6.81 -4.55 2.46
C ALA A 205 -7.09 -6.05 2.36
N LEU A 206 -6.04 -6.89 2.26
CA LEU A 206 -6.17 -8.33 1.98
C LEU A 206 -5.86 -9.21 3.18
N THR A 207 -6.59 -10.32 3.31
CA THR A 207 -6.23 -11.43 4.19
C THR A 207 -5.03 -12.22 3.61
N ALA A 208 -4.43 -13.08 4.43
CA ALA A 208 -3.44 -14.04 3.94
C ALA A 208 -4.05 -15.00 2.91
N ASP A 209 -5.28 -15.46 3.15
CA ASP A 209 -6.00 -16.38 2.25
C ASP A 209 -6.29 -15.72 0.90
N GLU A 210 -6.76 -14.47 0.87
CA GLU A 210 -6.96 -13.73 -0.38
C GLU A 210 -5.67 -13.60 -1.19
N ARG A 211 -4.54 -13.30 -0.53
CA ARG A 211 -3.23 -13.26 -1.19
C ARG A 211 -2.79 -14.63 -1.72
N ASN A 212 -3.12 -15.71 -1.01
CA ASN A 212 -2.78 -17.07 -1.42
C ASN A 212 -3.65 -17.57 -2.56
N LEU A 213 -4.97 -17.33 -2.49
CA LEU A 213 -5.96 -17.79 -3.47
C LEU A 213 -5.96 -16.96 -4.77
N GLY A 214 -5.27 -15.83 -4.76
CA GLY A 214 -5.20 -14.93 -5.90
C GLY A 214 -6.24 -13.81 -5.83
N THR A 215 -5.76 -12.57 -5.79
CA THR A 215 -6.58 -11.34 -5.69
C THR A 215 -5.89 -10.21 -6.41
N ALA A 216 -6.64 -9.40 -7.14
CA ALA A 216 -6.12 -8.14 -7.66
C ALA A 216 -6.59 -6.96 -6.81
N VAL A 217 -5.65 -6.11 -6.39
CA VAL A 217 -5.94 -4.83 -5.74
C VAL A 217 -5.85 -3.73 -6.78
N LEU A 218 -6.90 -2.93 -6.90
CA LEU A 218 -6.93 -1.75 -7.76
C LEU A 218 -7.02 -0.51 -6.87
N ASP A 219 -5.96 0.30 -6.90
CA ASP A 219 -5.87 1.53 -6.12
C ASP A 219 -6.22 2.75 -6.97
N PHE A 220 -7.23 3.49 -6.52
CA PHE A 220 -7.70 4.73 -7.13
C PHE A 220 -7.22 5.92 -6.29
N GLY A 221 -5.91 6.12 -6.24
CA GLY A 221 -5.27 7.19 -5.50
C GLY A 221 -5.39 8.56 -6.16
N ALA A 222 -5.12 9.63 -5.40
CA ALA A 222 -5.11 10.99 -5.93
C ALA A 222 -4.02 11.20 -6.98
N GLY A 223 -2.83 10.67 -6.75
CA GLY A 223 -1.65 10.86 -7.60
C GLY A 223 -1.47 9.79 -8.68
N ALA A 224 -2.09 8.62 -8.59
CA ALA A 224 -1.99 7.57 -9.59
C ALA A 224 -3.10 6.53 -9.45
N PHE A 225 -3.33 5.76 -10.52
CA PHE A 225 -4.14 4.55 -10.53
C PHE A 225 -3.22 3.34 -10.68
N ARG A 226 -3.37 2.34 -9.81
CA ARG A 226 -2.49 1.18 -9.79
C ARG A 226 -3.26 -0.12 -9.72
N GLY A 227 -2.68 -1.16 -10.32
CA GLY A 227 -3.11 -2.54 -10.18
C GLY A 227 -1.99 -3.39 -9.59
N ALA A 228 -2.32 -4.26 -8.64
CA ALA A 228 -1.40 -5.21 -8.03
C ALA A 228 -2.04 -6.60 -7.99
N LEU A 229 -1.42 -7.59 -8.63
CA LEU A 229 -1.91 -8.98 -8.64
C LEU A 229 -1.12 -9.82 -7.66
N TRP A 230 -1.82 -10.42 -6.70
CA TRP A 230 -1.30 -11.39 -5.75
C TRP A 230 -1.71 -12.80 -6.15
N GLU A 231 -0.80 -13.76 -5.98
CA GLU A 231 -1.01 -15.18 -6.21
C GLU A 231 -0.03 -15.99 -5.36
N ALA A 232 -0.48 -17.04 -4.72
CA ALA A 232 0.33 -17.90 -3.86
C ALA A 232 1.13 -17.10 -2.81
N GLY A 233 0.50 -16.10 -2.18
CA GLY A 233 1.09 -15.25 -1.16
C GLY A 233 2.15 -14.25 -1.66
N ARG A 234 2.27 -14.04 -2.98
CA ARG A 234 3.32 -13.19 -3.59
C ARG A 234 2.73 -12.19 -4.55
N LEU A 235 3.37 -11.03 -4.61
CA LEU A 235 3.08 -10.02 -5.62
C LEU A 235 3.64 -10.49 -6.97
N ARG A 236 2.76 -10.69 -7.94
CA ARG A 236 3.08 -11.23 -9.27
C ARG A 236 3.18 -10.17 -10.35
N GLN A 237 2.31 -9.17 -10.29
CA GLN A 237 2.28 -8.08 -11.25
C GLN A 237 1.96 -6.77 -10.52
N VAL A 238 2.56 -5.69 -10.99
CA VAL A 238 2.21 -4.31 -10.63
C VAL A 238 2.11 -3.52 -11.91
N HIS A 239 1.05 -2.75 -12.03
CA HIS A 239 0.81 -1.87 -13.16
C HIS A 239 0.36 -0.50 -12.69
N ILE A 240 0.90 0.55 -13.33
CA ILE A 240 0.43 1.92 -13.14
C ILE A 240 -0.32 2.28 -14.42
N ALA A 241 -1.60 2.58 -14.30
CA ALA A 241 -2.38 2.96 -15.45
C ALA A 241 -1.89 4.29 -16.02
N THR A 242 -1.52 4.25 -17.28
CA THR A 242 -1.23 5.44 -18.08
C THR A 242 -2.51 5.78 -18.85
N GLY A 243 -3.10 6.94 -18.54
CA GLY A 243 -4.23 7.44 -19.34
C GLY A 243 -3.73 7.85 -20.70
N GLU A 244 -3.99 7.07 -21.75
CA GLU A 244 -3.86 7.55 -23.12
C GLU A 244 -4.91 8.64 -23.37
N PRO A 245 -4.61 9.69 -24.19
CA PRO A 245 -5.61 10.68 -24.52
C PRO A 245 -6.73 10.01 -25.32
N SER A 246 -7.88 9.86 -24.67
CA SER A 246 -9.09 9.49 -25.38
C SER A 246 -9.46 10.66 -26.29
N LYS A 247 -9.50 10.44 -27.60
CA LYS A 247 -10.19 11.33 -28.52
C LYS A 247 -11.69 11.12 -28.28
N SER A 248 -12.37 12.18 -27.80
CA SER A 248 -13.83 12.12 -27.72
C SER A 248 -14.40 11.86 -29.13
N ALA A 249 -15.59 11.25 -29.19
CA ALA A 249 -16.34 11.11 -30.44
C ALA A 249 -16.58 12.46 -31.17
N SER A 250 -16.42 13.59 -30.48
CA SER A 250 -16.49 14.96 -31.00
C SER A 250 -15.14 15.53 -31.48
N GLY A 251 -14.04 14.74 -31.50
CA GLY A 251 -12.73 15.19 -31.98
C GLY A 251 -12.01 16.19 -31.05
N ARG A 252 -12.57 16.55 -29.92
CA ARG A 252 -11.89 17.36 -28.90
C ARG A 252 -11.00 16.47 -28.05
N ALA A 253 -9.72 16.80 -27.92
CA ALA A 253 -8.81 16.16 -26.99
C ALA A 253 -9.37 16.34 -25.57
N ILE A 254 -9.98 15.30 -25.01
CA ILE A 254 -10.24 15.23 -23.58
C ILE A 254 -8.87 15.02 -22.96
N VAL A 255 -8.53 15.95 -22.10
CA VAL A 255 -7.29 16.12 -21.37
C VAL A 255 -6.46 14.85 -21.29
N SER A 256 -5.29 14.91 -21.94
CA SER A 256 -4.20 13.97 -21.72
C SER A 256 -3.93 13.84 -20.22
N THR A 257 -4.20 12.68 -19.64
CA THR A 257 -3.62 12.27 -18.36
C THR A 257 -2.12 11.96 -18.52
N HIS A 258 -1.47 12.69 -19.43
CA HIS A 258 -0.10 12.48 -19.93
C HIS A 258 1.00 12.87 -18.96
N SER A 259 0.73 12.88 -17.68
CA SER A 259 1.84 12.75 -16.76
C SER A 259 1.87 11.28 -16.35
N PRO A 260 2.99 10.58 -16.43
CA PRO A 260 3.15 9.33 -15.68
C PRO A 260 2.83 9.69 -14.23
N GLY A 261 1.66 9.25 -13.72
CA GLY A 261 1.20 9.57 -12.38
C GLY A 261 -0.07 10.42 -12.26
N GLY A 262 -0.94 10.52 -13.28
CA GLY A 262 -2.24 11.17 -13.13
C GLY A 262 -3.28 10.23 -12.50
N GLY A 263 -3.60 10.42 -11.20
CA GLY A 263 -4.70 9.75 -10.49
C GLY A 263 -5.99 10.56 -10.49
N MET A 264 -6.75 10.50 -9.39
CA MET A 264 -8.01 11.24 -9.24
C MET A 264 -7.84 12.76 -9.33
N GLU A 265 -6.66 13.30 -9.03
CA GLU A 265 -6.37 14.73 -9.24
C GLU A 265 -6.57 15.13 -10.72
N SER A 266 -6.16 14.29 -11.66
CA SER A 266 -6.37 14.53 -13.10
C SER A 266 -7.85 14.50 -13.49
N VAL A 267 -8.64 13.63 -12.86
CA VAL A 267 -10.10 13.57 -13.03
C VAL A 267 -10.76 14.85 -12.51
N VAL A 268 -10.39 15.30 -11.31
CA VAL A 268 -10.86 16.56 -10.72
C VAL A 268 -10.57 17.75 -11.62
N LEU A 269 -9.35 17.84 -12.15
CA LEU A 269 -8.95 18.91 -13.08
C LEU A 269 -9.74 18.85 -14.41
N ALA A 270 -10.03 17.67 -14.92
CA ALA A 270 -10.85 17.49 -16.12
C ALA A 270 -12.30 17.93 -15.88
N LEU A 271 -12.90 17.58 -14.74
CA LEU A 271 -14.22 18.04 -14.32
C LEU A 271 -14.27 19.55 -14.13
N ALA A 272 -13.25 20.13 -13.48
CA ALA A 272 -13.15 21.59 -13.29
C ALA A 272 -13.18 22.34 -14.64
N ARG A 273 -12.45 21.84 -15.63
CA ARG A 273 -12.44 22.41 -17.00
C ARG A 273 -13.76 22.17 -17.73
N ARG A 274 -14.32 20.97 -17.63
CA ARG A 274 -15.59 20.61 -18.30
C ARG A 274 -16.75 21.49 -17.84
N PHE A 275 -16.88 21.65 -16.52
CA PHE A 275 -17.98 22.39 -15.91
C PHE A 275 -17.64 23.88 -15.62
N ARG A 276 -16.43 24.33 -15.94
CA ARG A 276 -15.95 25.71 -15.71
C ARG A 276 -16.09 26.15 -14.24
N ILE A 277 -15.68 25.26 -13.34
CA ILE A 277 -15.68 25.48 -11.89
C ILE A 277 -14.24 25.39 -11.33
N ALA A 278 -14.03 25.89 -10.12
CA ALA A 278 -12.72 25.77 -9.47
C ALA A 278 -12.39 24.30 -9.15
N PRO A 279 -11.12 23.87 -9.18
CA PRO A 279 -10.73 22.49 -8.84
C PRO A 279 -11.27 22.02 -7.48
N ALA A 280 -11.20 22.86 -6.44
CA ALA A 280 -11.77 22.53 -5.13
C ALA A 280 -13.30 22.35 -5.15
N THR A 281 -14.01 23.06 -6.04
CA THR A 281 -15.45 22.88 -6.25
C THR A 281 -15.74 21.58 -7.00
N ALA A 282 -14.89 21.23 -8.00
CA ALA A 282 -15.01 19.98 -8.74
C ALA A 282 -14.75 18.77 -7.84
N GLU A 283 -13.80 18.86 -6.92
CA GLU A 283 -13.51 17.83 -5.93
C GLU A 283 -14.70 17.62 -4.98
N ARG A 284 -15.25 18.68 -4.41
CA ARG A 284 -16.47 18.61 -3.59
C ARG A 284 -17.65 18.03 -4.36
N LEU A 285 -17.85 18.45 -5.61
CA LEU A 285 -18.89 17.91 -6.48
C LEU A 285 -18.71 16.41 -6.71
N LEU A 286 -17.49 15.95 -6.98
CA LEU A 286 -17.14 14.55 -7.14
C LEU A 286 -17.39 13.74 -5.87
N CYS A 287 -16.90 14.21 -4.72
CA CYS A 287 -17.05 13.52 -3.44
C CYS A 287 -18.51 13.39 -3.01
N SER A 288 -19.32 14.43 -3.22
CA SER A 288 -20.72 14.47 -2.76
C SER A 288 -21.70 13.83 -3.74
N HIS A 289 -21.47 13.98 -5.06
CA HIS A 289 -22.44 13.65 -6.11
C HIS A 289 -21.88 12.75 -7.22
N GLY A 290 -20.60 12.36 -7.16
CA GLY A 290 -20.01 11.40 -8.09
C GLY A 290 -20.71 10.06 -8.05
N ALA A 291 -21.13 9.56 -9.23
CA ALA A 291 -21.78 8.27 -9.37
C ALA A 291 -21.42 7.63 -10.72
N LEU A 292 -21.32 6.33 -10.78
CA LEU A 292 -21.03 5.53 -11.97
C LEU A 292 -22.15 4.52 -12.21
N GLY A 293 -22.65 4.52 -13.43
CA GLY A 293 -23.77 3.64 -13.83
C GLY A 293 -25.15 4.18 -13.39
N GLU A 294 -26.17 3.85 -14.18
CA GLU A 294 -27.54 4.38 -14.00
C GLU A 294 -28.17 4.04 -12.64
N GLY A 295 -27.88 2.84 -12.09
CA GLY A 295 -28.40 2.44 -10.78
C GLY A 295 -27.91 3.33 -9.63
N SER A 296 -26.72 3.88 -9.74
CA SER A 296 -26.14 4.74 -8.72
C SER A 296 -26.68 6.18 -8.77
N LEU A 297 -27.18 6.61 -9.93
CA LEU A 297 -27.78 7.94 -10.13
C LEU A 297 -29.13 8.11 -9.41
N ALA A 298 -29.85 7.03 -9.13
CA ALA A 298 -31.13 7.07 -8.41
C ALA A 298 -31.01 7.69 -7.01
N HIS A 299 -29.82 7.72 -6.44
CA HIS A 299 -29.54 8.23 -5.10
C HIS A 299 -28.88 9.60 -5.09
N VAL A 300 -28.85 10.29 -6.23
CA VAL A 300 -28.19 11.61 -6.38
C VAL A 300 -29.22 12.58 -6.96
N PRO A 301 -29.29 13.83 -6.47
CA PRO A 301 -30.19 14.83 -7.05
C PRO A 301 -29.89 15.03 -8.55
N PRO A 302 -30.90 15.23 -9.42
CA PRO A 302 -30.69 15.31 -10.86
C PRO A 302 -29.84 16.53 -11.28
N PHE A 303 -29.86 17.59 -10.49
CA PHE A 303 -29.09 18.81 -10.71
C PHE A 303 -28.44 19.29 -9.43
N VAL A 304 -27.24 19.88 -9.56
CA VAL A 304 -26.51 20.49 -8.46
C VAL A 304 -26.03 21.87 -8.91
N ASP A 305 -26.36 22.90 -8.15
CA ASP A 305 -25.86 24.23 -8.38
C ASP A 305 -24.53 24.44 -7.64
N VAL A 306 -23.49 24.80 -8.38
CA VAL A 306 -22.13 25.00 -7.84
C VAL A 306 -21.59 26.36 -8.25
N THR A 307 -20.69 26.95 -7.45
CA THR A 307 -20.09 28.24 -7.74
C THR A 307 -19.22 28.16 -9.01
N SER A 308 -19.41 29.12 -9.95
CA SER A 308 -18.59 29.23 -11.15
C SER A 308 -17.13 29.61 -10.83
N VAL A 309 -16.21 29.38 -11.77
CA VAL A 309 -14.76 29.59 -11.58
C VAL A 309 -14.42 31.07 -11.27
N ASN A 310 -15.20 32.01 -11.77
CA ASN A 310 -15.00 33.44 -11.52
C ASN A 310 -15.69 33.95 -10.24
N GLY A 311 -16.40 33.09 -9.51
CA GLY A 311 -17.14 33.44 -8.30
C GLY A 311 -18.40 34.27 -8.51
N LEU A 312 -18.72 34.62 -9.76
CA LEU A 312 -19.84 35.50 -10.14
C LEU A 312 -21.03 34.65 -10.65
N GLY A 313 -21.68 33.92 -9.77
CA GLY A 313 -22.85 33.12 -10.11
C GLY A 313 -22.69 31.65 -9.93
N SER A 314 -23.75 30.91 -10.23
CA SER A 314 -23.79 29.43 -10.13
C SER A 314 -23.80 28.78 -11.51
N VAL A 315 -23.22 27.60 -11.58
CA VAL A 315 -23.32 26.67 -12.71
C VAL A 315 -24.21 25.53 -12.28
N ARG A 316 -25.26 25.26 -13.04
CA ARG A 316 -26.10 24.08 -12.82
C ARG A 316 -25.49 22.90 -13.53
N VAL A 317 -25.07 21.90 -12.75
CA VAL A 317 -24.50 20.64 -13.25
C VAL A 317 -25.58 19.56 -13.20
N GLU A 318 -25.85 18.92 -14.34
CA GLU A 318 -26.67 17.73 -14.41
C GLU A 318 -25.83 16.53 -13.93
N THR A 319 -26.33 15.80 -12.92
CA THR A 319 -25.57 14.67 -12.33
C THR A 319 -25.42 13.50 -13.29
N ARG A 320 -26.31 13.37 -14.26
CA ARG A 320 -26.16 12.42 -15.37
C ARG A 320 -24.98 12.81 -16.28
N GLU A 321 -24.80 14.09 -16.61
CA GLU A 321 -23.64 14.57 -17.38
C GLU A 321 -22.34 14.36 -16.58
N LEU A 322 -22.37 14.60 -15.27
CA LEU A 322 -21.23 14.31 -14.39
C LEU A 322 -20.87 12.82 -14.44
N SER A 323 -21.86 11.92 -14.32
CA SER A 323 -21.64 10.47 -14.38
C SER A 323 -21.05 10.03 -15.72
N LEU A 324 -21.60 10.48 -16.84
CA LEU A 324 -21.10 10.16 -18.17
C LEU A 324 -19.65 10.65 -18.35
N THR A 325 -19.36 11.87 -17.89
CA THR A 325 -18.01 12.43 -17.93
C THR A 325 -17.02 11.60 -17.08
N LEU A 326 -17.45 11.17 -15.90
CA LEU A 326 -16.63 10.27 -15.05
C LEU A 326 -16.36 8.92 -15.73
N GLU A 327 -17.37 8.35 -16.39
CA GLU A 327 -17.21 7.11 -17.15
C GLU A 327 -16.24 7.26 -18.31
N GLU A 328 -16.34 8.38 -19.06
CA GLU A 328 -15.41 8.69 -20.16
C GLU A 328 -13.96 8.81 -19.66
N LEU A 329 -13.74 9.47 -18.51
CA LEU A 329 -12.41 9.67 -17.94
C LEU A 329 -11.82 8.39 -17.34
N LEU A 330 -12.64 7.54 -16.69
CA LEU A 330 -12.18 6.35 -16.00
C LEU A 330 -12.15 5.09 -16.88
N ALA A 331 -12.85 5.04 -18.01
CA ALA A 331 -12.87 3.87 -18.88
C ALA A 331 -11.48 3.50 -19.46
N PRO A 332 -10.65 4.45 -19.92
CA PRO A 332 -9.27 4.15 -20.33
C PRO A 332 -8.41 3.61 -19.18
N VAL A 333 -8.60 4.17 -17.97
CA VAL A 333 -7.91 3.72 -16.75
C VAL A 333 -8.25 2.27 -16.43
N ALA A 334 -9.55 1.93 -16.40
CA ALA A 334 -10.00 0.56 -16.14
C ALA A 334 -9.48 -0.43 -17.18
N ARG A 335 -9.41 -0.02 -18.46
CA ARG A 335 -8.82 -0.82 -19.53
C ARG A 335 -7.34 -1.04 -19.30
N SER A 336 -6.56 0.01 -19.06
CA SER A 336 -5.13 -0.05 -18.79
C SER A 336 -4.82 -0.95 -17.58
N LEU A 337 -5.59 -0.82 -16.49
CA LEU A 337 -5.44 -1.67 -15.30
C LEU A 337 -5.70 -3.15 -15.64
N ARG A 338 -6.77 -3.45 -16.39
CA ARG A 338 -7.09 -4.83 -16.80
C ARG A 338 -6.00 -5.45 -17.68
N GLU A 339 -5.48 -4.69 -18.63
CA GLU A 339 -4.40 -5.13 -19.51
C GLU A 339 -3.08 -5.30 -18.76
N GLY A 340 -2.80 -4.40 -17.82
CA GLY A 340 -1.57 -4.41 -17.01
C GLY A 340 -1.48 -5.53 -15.99
N ILE A 341 -2.64 -6.07 -15.54
CA ILE A 341 -2.73 -7.28 -14.70
C ILE A 341 -3.27 -8.46 -15.53
N SER A 342 -2.70 -8.67 -16.71
CA SER A 342 -3.17 -9.64 -17.72
C SER A 342 -3.24 -11.10 -17.23
N GLY A 343 -2.49 -11.45 -16.16
CA GLY A 343 -2.60 -12.76 -15.52
C GLY A 343 -3.86 -12.97 -14.68
N PHE A 344 -4.62 -11.90 -14.40
CA PHE A 344 -5.84 -11.98 -13.59
C PHE A 344 -7.00 -12.61 -14.36
N SER A 345 -7.63 -13.62 -13.78
CA SER A 345 -8.71 -14.39 -14.40
C SER A 345 -9.71 -14.88 -13.34
N SER A 346 -10.79 -15.52 -13.78
CA SER A 346 -11.79 -16.15 -12.90
C SER A 346 -11.23 -17.27 -12.00
N ALA A 347 -10.01 -17.74 -12.24
CA ALA A 347 -9.33 -18.69 -11.36
C ALA A 347 -8.84 -18.05 -10.04
N HIS A 348 -8.78 -16.71 -9.99
CA HIS A 348 -8.37 -15.96 -8.79
C HIS A 348 -9.58 -15.77 -7.86
N ALA A 349 -9.72 -16.66 -6.87
CA ALA A 349 -10.93 -16.75 -6.03
C ALA A 349 -11.14 -15.51 -5.12
N GLY A 350 -10.08 -14.73 -4.84
CA GLY A 350 -10.16 -13.49 -4.05
C GLY A 350 -10.78 -12.30 -4.79
N GLY A 351 -10.99 -12.40 -6.13
CA GLY A 351 -11.63 -11.35 -6.93
C GLY A 351 -10.84 -10.04 -6.97
N LEU A 352 -11.59 -8.93 -7.04
CA LEU A 352 -11.04 -7.56 -7.08
C LEU A 352 -11.28 -6.84 -5.76
N VAL A 353 -10.27 -6.14 -5.28
CA VAL A 353 -10.36 -5.27 -4.10
C VAL A 353 -9.97 -3.85 -4.49
N LEU A 354 -10.87 -2.89 -4.26
CA LEU A 354 -10.66 -1.49 -4.60
C LEU A 354 -10.17 -0.71 -3.38
N THR A 355 -9.11 0.07 -3.55
CA THR A 355 -8.54 0.96 -2.52
C THR A 355 -8.39 2.38 -3.03
N GLY A 356 -8.03 3.30 -2.14
CA GLY A 356 -7.87 4.72 -2.45
C GLY A 356 -9.17 5.51 -2.43
N GLY A 357 -9.06 6.83 -2.34
CA GLY A 357 -10.21 7.74 -2.21
C GLY A 357 -11.17 7.69 -3.41
N GLY A 358 -10.66 7.44 -4.62
CA GLY A 358 -11.48 7.31 -5.82
C GLY A 358 -12.38 6.07 -5.84
N ALA A 359 -12.03 5.02 -5.09
CA ALA A 359 -12.87 3.83 -4.96
C ALA A 359 -14.21 4.11 -4.26
N LYS A 360 -14.31 5.22 -3.52
CA LYS A 360 -15.54 5.68 -2.81
C LYS A 360 -16.62 6.23 -3.74
N ILE A 361 -16.32 6.50 -5.01
CA ILE A 361 -17.33 6.95 -5.97
C ILE A 361 -18.47 5.93 -6.01
N ARG A 362 -19.70 6.41 -5.86
CA ARG A 362 -20.91 5.53 -5.85
C ARG A 362 -20.95 4.67 -7.11
N GLY A 363 -21.16 3.36 -6.93
CA GLY A 363 -21.20 2.40 -8.04
C GLY A 363 -19.86 2.00 -8.63
N MET A 364 -18.72 2.47 -8.07
CA MET A 364 -17.37 2.14 -8.59
C MET A 364 -17.15 0.62 -8.61
N ALA A 365 -17.50 -0.10 -7.54
CA ALA A 365 -17.29 -1.53 -7.46
C ALA A 365 -18.05 -2.30 -8.57
N ASP A 366 -19.34 -2.00 -8.77
CA ASP A 366 -20.14 -2.62 -9.82
C ASP A 366 -19.65 -2.23 -11.22
N TRP A 367 -19.23 -0.96 -11.37
CA TRP A 367 -18.75 -0.42 -12.63
C TRP A 367 -17.43 -1.09 -13.05
N ILE A 368 -16.50 -1.32 -12.10
CA ILE A 368 -15.24 -2.05 -12.31
C ILE A 368 -15.54 -3.54 -12.54
N SER A 369 -16.38 -4.17 -11.72
CA SER A 369 -16.77 -5.58 -11.89
C SER A 369 -17.18 -5.88 -13.32
N LYS A 370 -18.09 -5.08 -13.89
CA LYS A 370 -18.56 -5.22 -15.27
C LYS A 370 -17.42 -5.13 -16.29
N ARG A 371 -16.44 -4.23 -16.09
CA ARG A 371 -15.29 -4.05 -17.00
C ARG A 371 -14.24 -5.15 -16.88
N PHE A 372 -14.24 -5.86 -15.76
CA PHE A 372 -13.39 -7.03 -15.51
C PHE A 372 -14.17 -8.36 -15.69
N GLY A 373 -15.20 -8.39 -16.56
CA GLY A 373 -15.90 -9.61 -16.93
C GLY A 373 -16.84 -10.16 -15.84
N GLY A 374 -17.37 -9.30 -14.95
CA GLY A 374 -18.26 -9.70 -13.87
C GLY A 374 -17.52 -10.28 -12.65
N MET A 375 -16.22 -10.02 -12.52
CA MET A 375 -15.45 -10.50 -11.37
C MET A 375 -16.01 -9.96 -10.05
N PRO A 376 -16.10 -10.79 -8.99
CA PRO A 376 -16.48 -10.34 -7.66
C PRO A 376 -15.59 -9.17 -7.23
N THR A 377 -16.21 -8.06 -6.84
CA THR A 377 -15.49 -6.81 -6.53
C THR A 377 -16.00 -6.25 -5.20
N ARG A 378 -15.08 -5.89 -4.31
CA ARG A 378 -15.39 -5.25 -3.03
C ARG A 378 -14.51 -4.03 -2.78
N LEU A 379 -14.93 -3.16 -1.90
CA LEU A 379 -14.05 -2.15 -1.33
C LEU A 379 -13.09 -2.78 -0.32
N GLY A 380 -11.87 -2.26 -0.27
CA GLY A 380 -10.92 -2.61 0.77
C GLY A 380 -11.43 -2.14 2.13
N VAL A 381 -11.13 -2.92 3.17
CA VAL A 381 -11.42 -2.54 4.56
C VAL A 381 -10.09 -2.55 5.30
N PRO A 382 -9.66 -1.43 5.90
CA PRO A 382 -8.42 -1.38 6.66
C PRO A 382 -8.46 -2.36 7.83
N ARG A 383 -7.38 -3.12 8.00
CA ARG A 383 -7.30 -4.23 8.95
C ARG A 383 -6.46 -3.83 10.16
N TRP A 384 -7.08 -3.12 11.08
CA TRP A 384 -6.50 -2.71 12.35
C TRP A 384 -7.49 -2.84 13.49
N GLU A 385 -7.00 -2.79 14.71
CA GLU A 385 -7.80 -2.69 15.90
C GLU A 385 -7.59 -1.30 16.53
N LEU A 386 -8.64 -0.73 17.12
CA LEU A 386 -8.56 0.56 17.78
C LEU A 386 -8.34 0.37 19.28
N GLN A 387 -7.49 1.20 19.86
CA GLN A 387 -7.40 1.31 21.31
C GLN A 387 -8.72 1.85 21.87
N ARG A 388 -9.11 1.41 23.08
CA ARG A 388 -10.35 1.87 23.71
C ARG A 388 -10.33 3.39 23.88
N GLY A 389 -11.30 4.07 23.28
CA GLY A 389 -11.40 5.53 23.29
C GLY A 389 -10.67 6.24 22.14
N ALA A 390 -9.96 5.51 21.27
CA ALA A 390 -9.42 6.11 20.05
C ALA A 390 -10.55 6.33 19.05
N GLU A 391 -10.58 7.52 18.47
CA GLU A 391 -11.50 7.89 17.40
C GLU A 391 -10.77 7.87 16.06
N LEU A 392 -11.41 7.30 15.04
CA LEU A 392 -10.93 7.38 13.65
C LEU A 392 -11.55 8.63 13.01
N PRO A 393 -10.76 9.43 12.28
CA PRO A 393 -11.31 10.35 11.31
C PRO A 393 -12.18 9.59 10.31
N ASP A 394 -13.36 10.12 9.97
CA ASP A 394 -14.30 9.46 9.05
C ASP A 394 -13.64 9.11 7.70
N GLU A 395 -12.69 9.94 7.27
CA GLU A 395 -11.92 9.75 6.04
C GLU A 395 -11.04 8.50 6.05
N LEU A 396 -10.73 7.94 7.23
CA LEU A 396 -9.82 6.81 7.42
C LEU A 396 -10.50 5.54 7.93
N SER A 397 -11.82 5.52 7.99
CA SER A 397 -12.59 4.33 8.34
C SER A 397 -12.83 3.38 7.15
N ASP A 398 -12.45 3.79 5.94
CA ASP A 398 -12.79 3.14 4.68
C ASP A 398 -11.55 2.72 3.84
N CYS A 399 -11.79 2.40 2.58
CA CYS A 399 -10.76 1.88 1.67
C CYS A 399 -9.59 2.85 1.40
N SER A 400 -9.72 4.14 1.72
CA SER A 400 -8.62 5.11 1.57
C SER A 400 -7.51 4.91 2.61
N ALA A 401 -7.81 4.28 3.74
CA ALA A 401 -6.85 4.03 4.81
C ALA A 401 -6.09 2.69 4.68
N CYS A 402 -6.35 1.91 3.63
CA CYS A 402 -5.71 0.59 3.47
C CYS A 402 -4.18 0.67 3.40
N SER A 403 -3.61 1.71 2.75
CA SER A 403 -2.15 1.89 2.71
C SER A 403 -1.56 2.10 4.11
N LEU A 404 -2.17 2.98 4.90
CA LEU A 404 -1.74 3.28 6.26
C LEU A 404 -1.83 2.05 7.17
N ALA A 405 -2.93 1.26 7.07
CA ALA A 405 -3.10 0.01 7.82
C ALA A 405 -2.01 -1.01 7.45
N GLY A 406 -1.66 -1.11 6.18
CA GLY A 406 -0.59 -1.99 5.71
C GLY A 406 0.80 -1.56 6.18
N LEU A 407 1.06 -0.26 6.33
CA LEU A 407 2.30 0.24 6.91
C LEU A 407 2.45 -0.18 8.39
N VAL A 408 1.36 -0.08 9.16
CA VAL A 408 1.34 -0.56 10.55
C VAL A 408 1.61 -2.05 10.61
N ALA A 409 0.94 -2.86 9.76
CA ALA A 409 1.14 -4.30 9.71
C ALA A 409 2.59 -4.66 9.35
N LEU A 410 3.16 -4.00 8.34
CA LEU A 410 4.54 -4.24 7.88
C LEU A 410 5.57 -3.89 8.97
N GLY A 411 5.40 -2.76 9.64
CA GLY A 411 6.29 -2.34 10.72
C GLY A 411 6.23 -3.30 11.91
N ALA A 412 5.03 -3.76 12.30
CA ALA A 412 4.84 -4.74 13.36
C ALA A 412 5.52 -6.09 13.03
N GLU A 413 5.32 -6.61 11.80
CA GLU A 413 6.02 -7.82 11.34
C GLU A 413 7.55 -7.65 11.34
N GLY A 414 8.04 -6.49 10.90
CA GLY A 414 9.46 -6.17 10.89
C GLY A 414 10.09 -6.25 12.28
N ARG A 415 9.41 -5.68 13.28
CA ARG A 415 9.87 -5.71 14.69
C ARG A 415 9.84 -7.13 15.28
N VAL A 416 8.79 -7.91 14.99
CA VAL A 416 8.72 -9.32 15.42
C VAL A 416 9.87 -10.12 14.81
N ARG A 417 10.18 -9.96 13.52
CA ARG A 417 11.31 -10.63 12.87
C ARG A 417 12.66 -10.20 13.46
N ALA A 418 12.84 -8.92 13.77
CA ALA A 418 14.05 -8.41 14.41
C ALA A 418 14.26 -9.00 15.81
N ARG A 419 13.19 -9.05 16.63
CA ARG A 419 13.22 -9.68 17.97
C ARG A 419 13.60 -11.17 17.89
N ARG A 420 13.01 -11.94 16.97
CA ARG A 420 13.34 -13.36 16.75
C ARG A 420 14.80 -13.54 16.34
N ARG A 421 15.33 -12.72 15.43
CA ARG A 421 16.73 -12.80 15.02
C ARG A 421 17.69 -12.49 16.16
N SER A 422 17.40 -11.51 17.00
CA SER A 422 18.22 -11.16 18.16
C SER A 422 18.21 -12.28 19.21
N SER A 423 17.05 -12.89 19.50
CA SER A 423 16.95 -14.00 20.44
C SER A 423 17.65 -15.27 19.92
N THR A 424 17.53 -15.59 18.63
CA THR A 424 18.25 -16.72 18.01
C THR A 424 19.77 -16.51 18.03
N ALA A 425 20.23 -15.30 17.73
CA ALA A 425 21.65 -14.95 17.82
C ALA A 425 22.18 -14.98 19.26
N PHE A 426 21.36 -14.58 20.24
CA PHE A 426 21.70 -14.68 21.66
C PHE A 426 21.81 -16.15 22.11
N LEU A 427 20.83 -16.99 21.77
CA LEU A 427 20.87 -18.43 22.07
C LEU A 427 22.07 -19.12 21.40
N ALA A 428 22.38 -18.80 20.14
CA ALA A 428 23.55 -19.33 19.45
C ALA A 428 24.88 -18.92 20.13
N ARG A 429 24.97 -17.68 20.63
CA ARG A 429 26.13 -17.21 21.41
C ARG A 429 26.22 -17.91 22.77
N MET A 430 25.11 -18.13 23.44
CA MET A 430 25.04 -18.87 24.71
C MET A 430 25.47 -20.34 24.55
N THR A 431 24.94 -21.03 23.53
CA THR A 431 25.33 -22.43 23.24
C THR A 431 26.78 -22.54 22.81
N ALA A 432 27.33 -21.57 22.06
CA ALA A 432 28.77 -21.54 21.74
C ALA A 432 29.66 -21.31 22.98
N ARG A 433 29.21 -20.44 23.91
CA ARG A 433 29.91 -20.25 25.20
C ARG A 433 29.86 -21.48 26.08
N LEU A 434 28.71 -22.15 26.19
CA LEU A 434 28.56 -23.42 26.93
C LEU A 434 29.45 -24.55 26.35
N LYS A 435 29.51 -24.68 25.02
CA LYS A 435 30.40 -25.64 24.34
C LYS A 435 31.89 -25.34 24.61
N LYS A 436 32.30 -24.08 24.70
CA LYS A 436 33.67 -23.71 25.06
C LYS A 436 34.01 -24.02 26.53
N LEU A 437 33.06 -23.83 27.44
CA LEU A 437 33.20 -24.17 28.86
C LEU A 437 33.28 -25.67 29.10
N THR A 438 32.51 -26.48 28.36
CA THR A 438 32.55 -27.97 28.46
C THR A 438 33.74 -28.59 27.72
N ALA A 439 34.41 -27.87 26.81
CA ALA A 439 35.62 -28.32 26.14
C ALA A 439 36.92 -27.94 26.89
N SER A 440 36.81 -27.15 27.97
CA SER A 440 37.92 -26.74 28.84
C SER A 440 37.90 -27.40 30.22
N LEU A 441 36.97 -28.33 30.45
CA LEU A 441 36.94 -29.30 31.53
C LEU A 441 37.32 -30.72 31.02
#